data_5741f000d2924ebc43431f947c8a6189
#
_entry.id   5741f000d2924ebc43431f947c8a6189
#
_cell.length_a   1.000
_cell.length_b   1.000
_cell.length_c   1.000
_cell.angle_alpha   90.00
_cell.angle_beta   90.00
_cell.angle_gamma   90.00
#
_symmetry.space_group_name_H-M   'P 1'
#
loop_
_entity.id
_entity.type
_entity.pdbx_description
1 polymer ?
#
loop_
_entity_poly.entity_id
_entity_poly.type
_entity_poly.pdbx_seq_one_letter_code
_entity_poly.pdbx_strand_id
1 'polypeptide(L)'
;LVENWESDIFQYWKEMMEKFHYLKSSSLFGKQIKYLIRSSNLGWIGGLSFSSASWRLEERDTFIGWNDKEREENLHDVICNSRFLILPWIEVSNLASHILSLAIKKVVSDWQNVYGYKPALIETFVDAEKFPGTCYKAANWIYLGKTKGRGRNDRTKKRDLPQKDIYVYPLRNNFFSCEKQSIKMDWVDEEFQYVKLPNESRKKRLLSLTHSFFAKPTENIPAALNGVKADIKGAYRFFSEKKIKMDDILISHYQNTVQRAKAFPVVLAVQDSSSLNYSTHLATEGLGSLSNEKG
;
A
#
# COMPACT_ATOMS: atom_id res chain seq x y z
N LEU A 1 15.51 10.91 9.40
CA LEU A 1 14.65 12.04 9.67
C LEU A 1 15.49 13.32 9.75
N VAL A 2 15.02 14.41 9.12
CA VAL A 2 15.64 15.73 9.23
C VAL A 2 14.79 16.53 10.24
N GLU A 3 15.28 16.63 11.47
CA GLU A 3 14.50 17.17 12.60
C GLU A 3 14.66 18.68 12.78
N ASN A 4 15.83 19.21 12.47
CA ASN A 4 16.13 20.63 12.64
C ASN A 4 16.36 21.34 11.31
N TRP A 5 15.62 22.44 11.07
CA TRP A 5 15.72 23.27 9.88
C TRP A 5 17.03 24.06 9.76
N GLU A 6 17.72 24.26 10.87
CA GLU A 6 19.01 24.96 10.92
C GLU A 6 20.20 23.99 10.87
N SER A 7 19.95 22.68 10.82
CA SER A 7 21.01 21.67 10.81
C SER A 7 21.70 21.57 9.45
N ASP A 8 22.98 21.20 9.45
CA ASP A 8 23.75 20.89 8.23
C ASP A 8 23.06 19.81 7.39
N ILE A 9 22.38 18.86 8.05
CA ILE A 9 21.61 17.80 7.41
C ILE A 9 20.43 18.38 6.60
N PHE A 10 19.78 19.41 7.11
CA PHE A 10 18.71 20.08 6.37
C PHE A 10 19.25 20.87 5.19
N GLN A 11 20.36 21.60 5.35
CA GLN A 11 20.99 22.31 4.25
C GLN A 11 21.43 21.35 3.15
N TYR A 12 22.02 20.21 3.52
CA TYR A 12 22.39 19.17 2.58
C TYR A 12 21.15 18.61 1.81
N TRP A 13 20.04 18.34 2.52
CA TRP A 13 18.79 17.93 1.87
C TRP A 13 18.30 18.98 0.86
N LYS A 14 18.34 20.24 1.24
CA LYS A 14 17.90 21.38 0.41
C LYS A 14 18.75 21.52 -0.84
N GLU A 15 20.08 21.48 -0.70
CA GLU A 15 21.01 21.58 -1.82
C GLU A 15 20.85 20.40 -2.79
N MET A 16 20.70 19.20 -2.27
CA MET A 16 20.47 18.00 -3.06
C MET A 16 19.17 18.10 -3.86
N MET A 17 18.07 18.53 -3.23
CA MET A 17 16.80 18.76 -3.92
C MET A 17 16.89 19.88 -4.96
N GLU A 18 17.54 20.98 -4.63
CA GLU A 18 17.72 22.11 -5.55
C GLU A 18 18.48 21.70 -6.81
N LYS A 19 19.52 20.92 -6.65
CA LYS A 19 20.41 20.53 -7.75
C LYS A 19 19.83 19.41 -8.63
N PHE A 20 19.17 18.42 -8.04
CA PHE A 20 18.84 17.17 -8.72
C PHE A 20 17.35 16.86 -8.85
N HIS A 21 16.47 17.51 -8.07
CA HIS A 21 15.05 17.24 -8.17
C HIS A 21 14.37 18.24 -9.12
N TYR A 22 13.54 17.75 -10.05
CA TYR A 22 12.91 18.58 -11.10
C TYR A 22 11.98 19.70 -10.54
N LEU A 23 11.39 19.52 -9.35
CA LEU A 23 10.61 20.54 -8.64
C LEU A 23 11.47 21.38 -7.68
N LYS A 24 12.76 21.12 -7.63
CA LYS A 24 13.71 21.79 -6.74
C LYS A 24 13.31 21.75 -5.25
N SER A 25 13.94 22.59 -4.44
CA SER A 25 13.71 22.70 -2.99
C SER A 25 12.57 23.67 -2.62
N SER A 26 11.69 24.01 -3.58
CA SER A 26 10.58 24.95 -3.34
C SER A 26 9.77 24.62 -2.08
N SER A 27 9.25 25.64 -1.42
CA SER A 27 8.51 25.54 -0.16
C SER A 27 7.36 24.53 -0.25
N LEU A 28 7.30 23.66 0.73
CA LEU A 28 6.17 22.76 0.95
C LEU A 28 5.13 23.43 1.84
N PHE A 29 3.88 23.03 1.71
CA PHE A 29 2.79 23.63 2.47
C PHE A 29 2.41 22.81 3.69
N GLY A 30 2.10 23.50 4.77
CA GLY A 30 1.59 22.92 6.00
C GLY A 30 2.63 22.08 6.76
N LYS A 31 2.14 21.08 7.45
CA LYS A 31 2.96 20.11 8.18
C LYS A 31 3.84 19.33 7.20
N GLN A 32 5.09 19.08 7.57
CA GLN A 32 6.03 18.42 6.66
C GLN A 32 7.11 17.64 7.41
N ILE A 33 7.50 16.51 6.84
CA ILE A 33 8.60 15.67 7.29
C ILE A 33 9.53 15.43 6.11
N LYS A 34 10.84 15.51 6.34
CA LYS A 34 11.88 15.28 5.35
C LYS A 34 12.79 14.15 5.79
N TYR A 35 13.25 13.38 4.82
CA TYR A 35 14.19 12.29 5.02
C TYR A 35 15.36 12.40 4.06
N LEU A 36 16.55 12.17 4.57
CA LEU A 36 17.71 11.77 3.79
C LEU A 36 17.83 10.26 3.77
N ILE A 37 18.24 9.72 2.65
CA ILE A 37 18.38 8.29 2.43
C ILE A 37 19.87 7.98 2.37
N ARG A 38 20.32 7.09 3.27
CA ARG A 38 21.72 6.67 3.36
C ARG A 38 21.86 5.17 3.11
N SER A 39 22.80 4.83 2.26
CA SER A 39 23.29 3.45 2.10
C SER A 39 24.56 3.29 2.94
N SER A 40 24.75 2.10 3.54
CA SER A 40 26.01 1.76 4.24
C SER A 40 27.23 1.86 3.35
N ASN A 41 27.07 1.50 2.07
CA ASN A 41 28.19 1.38 1.12
C ASN A 41 28.37 2.61 0.24
N LEU A 42 27.27 3.33 -0.06
CA LEU A 42 27.25 4.42 -1.04
C LEU A 42 27.08 5.82 -0.40
N GLY A 43 26.96 5.90 0.93
CA GLY A 43 26.70 7.17 1.60
C GLY A 43 25.29 7.70 1.34
N TRP A 44 25.14 9.01 1.15
CA TRP A 44 23.85 9.64 0.84
C TRP A 44 23.45 9.36 -0.60
N ILE A 45 22.31 8.71 -0.78
CA ILE A 45 21.83 8.23 -2.09
C ILE A 45 20.55 8.94 -2.57
N GLY A 46 19.93 9.74 -1.73
CA GLY A 46 18.70 10.45 -2.10
C GLY A 46 18.00 11.10 -0.92
N GLY A 47 16.78 11.54 -1.18
CA GLY A 47 15.91 12.11 -0.16
C GLY A 47 14.45 12.09 -0.58
N LEU A 48 13.58 12.23 0.42
CA LEU A 48 12.15 12.36 0.19
C LEU A 48 11.50 13.28 1.22
N SER A 49 10.31 13.74 0.92
CA SER A 49 9.52 14.53 1.85
C SER A 49 8.04 14.20 1.77
N PHE A 50 7.40 14.32 2.91
CA PHE A 50 5.95 14.32 3.05
C PHE A 50 5.50 15.68 3.52
N SER A 51 4.32 16.13 3.03
CA SER A 51 3.69 17.40 3.41
C SER A 51 2.19 17.23 3.57
N SER A 52 1.50 18.29 4.01
CA SER A 52 0.04 18.31 3.97
C SER A 52 -0.48 18.06 2.55
N ALA A 53 -1.62 17.40 2.44
CA ALA A 53 -2.28 17.03 1.18
C ALA A 53 -2.74 18.26 0.37
N SER A 54 -3.11 18.02 -0.87
CA SER A 54 -3.79 19.00 -1.70
C SER A 54 -5.19 19.27 -1.16
N TRP A 55 -5.57 20.55 -1.04
CA TRP A 55 -6.86 20.94 -0.49
C TRP A 55 -8.04 20.28 -1.20
N ARG A 56 -8.02 20.24 -2.52
CA ARG A 56 -9.07 19.66 -3.35
C ARG A 56 -8.47 18.78 -4.43
N LEU A 57 -8.82 17.51 -4.41
CA LEU A 57 -8.42 16.53 -5.39
C LEU A 57 -9.60 15.58 -5.62
N GLU A 58 -10.34 15.81 -6.70
CA GLU A 58 -11.59 15.11 -7.00
C GLU A 58 -11.41 13.59 -7.08
N GLU A 59 -10.33 13.14 -7.71
CA GLU A 59 -10.01 11.74 -7.87
C GLU A 59 -9.79 11.03 -6.52
N ARG A 60 -9.07 11.68 -5.59
CA ARG A 60 -8.88 11.20 -4.22
C ARG A 60 -10.18 11.24 -3.42
N ASP A 61 -10.90 12.38 -3.48
CA ASP A 61 -12.11 12.58 -2.71
C ASP A 61 -13.19 11.57 -3.14
N THR A 62 -13.30 11.30 -4.45
CA THR A 62 -14.16 10.25 -5.01
C THR A 62 -13.72 8.86 -4.57
N PHE A 63 -12.42 8.56 -4.60
CA PHE A 63 -11.87 7.27 -4.17
C PHE A 63 -12.18 6.98 -2.70
N ILE A 64 -12.04 7.97 -1.81
CA ILE A 64 -12.36 7.84 -0.39
C ILE A 64 -13.89 7.81 -0.18
N GLY A 65 -14.64 8.49 -1.03
CA GLY A 65 -16.09 8.68 -0.92
C GLY A 65 -16.47 9.95 -0.17
N TRP A 66 -15.59 10.92 -0.02
CA TRP A 66 -15.84 12.17 0.68
C TRP A 66 -16.71 13.15 -0.12
N ASN A 67 -17.65 13.79 0.59
CA ASN A 67 -18.24 15.06 0.19
C ASN A 67 -17.35 16.24 0.64
N ASP A 68 -17.77 17.47 0.30
CA ASP A 68 -16.99 18.68 0.61
C ASP A 68 -16.78 18.87 2.13
N LYS A 69 -17.80 18.58 2.96
CA LYS A 69 -17.73 18.69 4.42
C LYS A 69 -16.80 17.64 5.04
N GLU A 70 -16.97 16.40 4.65
CA GLU A 70 -16.11 15.30 5.12
C GLU A 70 -14.64 15.54 4.76
N ARG A 71 -14.38 16.08 3.55
CA ARG A 71 -13.04 16.48 3.17
C ARG A 71 -12.48 17.56 4.09
N GLU A 72 -13.24 18.61 4.38
CA GLU A 72 -12.81 19.70 5.27
C GLU A 72 -12.45 19.19 6.66
N GLU A 73 -13.25 18.30 7.20
CA GLU A 73 -13.07 17.70 8.54
C GLU A 73 -11.88 16.73 8.58
N ASN A 74 -11.64 15.93 7.52
CA ASN A 74 -10.72 14.78 7.56
C ASN A 74 -9.45 14.96 6.69
N LEU A 75 -9.30 16.07 5.97
CA LEU A 75 -8.15 16.27 5.08
C LEU A 75 -6.80 16.20 5.80
N HIS A 76 -6.77 16.52 7.08
CA HIS A 76 -5.56 16.42 7.91
C HIS A 76 -5.02 15.00 8.01
N ASP A 77 -5.85 13.98 7.83
CA ASP A 77 -5.47 12.57 7.82
C ASP A 77 -4.81 12.12 6.50
N VAL A 78 -4.81 12.98 5.49
CA VAL A 78 -4.10 12.73 4.23
C VAL A 78 -2.80 13.50 4.19
N ILE A 79 -1.73 12.83 3.81
CA ILE A 79 -0.42 13.45 3.58
C ILE A 79 0.02 13.23 2.13
N CYS A 80 0.89 14.09 1.63
CA CYS A 80 1.40 14.04 0.26
C CYS A 80 2.88 13.69 0.25
N ASN A 81 3.30 12.64 -0.46
CA ASN A 81 4.70 12.45 -0.82
C ASN A 81 5.09 13.50 -1.86
N SER A 82 5.62 14.62 -1.39
CA SER A 82 5.82 15.85 -2.17
C SER A 82 7.14 15.87 -2.93
N ARG A 83 8.15 15.13 -2.48
CA ARG A 83 9.45 14.97 -3.11
C ARG A 83 9.94 13.55 -2.92
N PHE A 84 10.49 13.01 -4.00
CA PHE A 84 11.21 11.74 -3.98
C PHE A 84 12.36 11.82 -4.98
N LEU A 85 13.58 11.68 -4.52
CA LEU A 85 14.80 11.74 -5.30
C LEU A 85 15.70 10.57 -4.94
N ILE A 86 16.17 9.86 -5.95
CA ILE A 86 17.35 9.03 -5.92
C ILE A 86 18.38 9.74 -6.81
N LEU A 87 19.61 9.88 -6.33
CA LEU A 87 20.64 10.59 -7.07
C LEU A 87 20.92 9.90 -8.40
N PRO A 88 21.15 10.67 -9.50
CA PRO A 88 21.15 10.12 -10.85
C PRO A 88 22.21 9.03 -11.12
N TRP A 89 23.27 9.00 -10.35
CA TRP A 89 24.37 8.01 -10.48
C TRP A 89 24.15 6.74 -9.63
N ILE A 90 23.01 6.63 -8.96
CA ILE A 90 22.67 5.45 -8.16
C ILE A 90 21.80 4.51 -8.99
N GLU A 91 22.42 3.48 -9.52
CA GLU A 91 21.79 2.48 -10.37
C GLU A 91 21.67 1.15 -9.62
N VAL A 92 20.58 1.00 -8.84
CA VAL A 92 20.27 -0.22 -8.11
C VAL A 92 18.85 -0.66 -8.45
N SER A 93 18.69 -1.88 -8.93
CA SER A 93 17.40 -2.43 -9.30
C SER A 93 16.42 -2.43 -8.11
N ASN A 94 15.17 -2.04 -8.36
CA ASN A 94 14.07 -1.98 -7.37
C ASN A 94 14.32 -1.06 -6.16
N LEU A 95 15.40 -0.28 -6.15
CA LEU A 95 15.75 0.59 -5.02
C LEU A 95 14.61 1.59 -4.70
N ALA A 96 14.02 2.18 -5.72
CA ALA A 96 12.97 3.20 -5.54
C ALA A 96 11.73 2.64 -4.83
N SER A 97 11.23 1.48 -5.25
CA SER A 97 10.07 0.83 -4.60
C SER A 97 10.41 0.34 -3.20
N HIS A 98 11.63 -0.14 -2.97
CA HIS A 98 12.10 -0.54 -1.65
C HIS A 98 12.15 0.65 -0.68
N ILE A 99 12.72 1.77 -1.11
CA ILE A 99 12.76 3.02 -0.32
C ILE A 99 11.35 3.52 0.00
N LEU A 100 10.43 3.53 -0.98
CA LEU A 100 9.04 3.91 -0.75
C LEU A 100 8.38 3.03 0.31
N SER A 101 8.58 1.72 0.25
CA SER A 101 8.02 0.78 1.25
C SER A 101 8.56 1.03 2.66
N LEU A 102 9.85 1.33 2.80
CA LEU A 102 10.45 1.70 4.08
C LEU A 102 9.94 3.06 4.59
N ALA A 103 9.85 4.04 3.69
CA ALA A 103 9.39 5.39 4.01
C ALA A 103 7.93 5.40 4.50
N ILE A 104 7.05 4.60 3.87
CA ILE A 104 5.65 4.44 4.29
C ILE A 104 5.55 3.92 5.73
N LYS A 105 6.33 2.90 6.07
CA LYS A 105 6.35 2.35 7.44
C LYS A 105 6.85 3.37 8.46
N LYS A 106 7.87 4.13 8.09
CA LYS A 106 8.52 5.08 9.00
C LYS A 106 7.72 6.37 9.19
N VAL A 107 7.13 6.91 8.12
CA VAL A 107 6.42 8.20 8.18
C VAL A 107 5.22 8.18 9.12
N VAL A 108 4.52 7.05 9.25
CA VAL A 108 3.36 6.94 10.15
C VAL A 108 3.75 7.19 11.61
N SER A 109 4.83 6.55 12.07
CA SER A 109 5.32 6.74 13.43
C SER A 109 5.90 8.13 13.65
N ASP A 110 6.69 8.61 12.69
CA ASP A 110 7.32 9.94 12.80
C ASP A 110 6.30 11.06 12.73
N TRP A 111 5.27 10.93 11.89
CA TRP A 111 4.18 11.89 11.83
C TRP A 111 3.39 11.96 13.14
N GLN A 112 3.14 10.80 13.76
CA GLN A 112 2.51 10.75 15.08
C GLN A 112 3.38 11.40 16.15
N ASN A 113 4.67 11.14 16.13
CA ASN A 113 5.59 11.71 17.11
C ASN A 113 5.70 13.24 16.99
N VAL A 114 5.72 13.77 15.77
CA VAL A 114 5.89 15.20 15.49
C VAL A 114 4.57 15.97 15.60
N TYR A 115 3.45 15.39 15.16
CA TYR A 115 2.18 16.11 15.01
C TYR A 115 1.02 15.56 15.85
N GLY A 116 1.25 14.48 16.62
CA GLY A 116 0.28 13.94 17.58
C GLY A 116 -0.79 13.02 17.00
N TYR A 117 -0.79 12.74 15.70
CA TYR A 117 -1.77 11.85 15.05
C TYR A 117 -1.15 11.03 13.93
N LYS A 118 -1.77 9.90 13.61
CA LYS A 118 -1.35 9.02 12.50
C LYS A 118 -2.09 9.40 11.22
N PRO A 119 -1.42 9.61 10.10
CA PRO A 119 -2.08 9.76 8.82
C PRO A 119 -2.80 8.45 8.42
N ALA A 120 -3.82 8.57 7.57
CA ALA A 120 -4.61 7.46 7.11
C ALA A 120 -4.41 7.15 5.61
N LEU A 121 -3.98 8.14 4.83
CA LEU A 121 -3.71 8.01 3.40
C LEU A 121 -2.47 8.82 3.02
N ILE A 122 -1.71 8.30 2.06
CA ILE A 122 -0.66 9.07 1.38
C ILE A 122 -1.08 9.27 -0.07
N GLU A 123 -0.99 10.50 -0.58
CA GLU A 123 -1.13 10.81 -2.01
C GLU A 123 0.21 11.21 -2.62
N THR A 124 0.36 11.10 -3.94
CA THR A 124 1.50 11.65 -4.69
C THR A 124 1.10 12.01 -6.11
N PHE A 125 1.88 12.89 -6.73
CA PHE A 125 1.69 13.39 -8.09
C PHE A 125 2.96 13.15 -8.91
N VAL A 126 2.85 12.30 -9.92
CA VAL A 126 3.96 11.92 -10.81
C VAL A 126 3.80 12.61 -12.14
N ASP A 127 4.82 13.34 -12.57
CA ASP A 127 4.89 13.92 -13.92
C ASP A 127 5.09 12.80 -14.94
N ALA A 128 4.00 12.40 -15.62
CA ALA A 128 3.99 11.24 -16.54
C ALA A 128 4.87 11.45 -17.79
N GLU A 129 5.19 12.70 -18.14
CA GLU A 129 6.10 13.01 -19.26
C GLU A 129 7.56 12.70 -18.88
N LYS A 130 7.90 12.76 -17.59
CA LYS A 130 9.26 12.55 -17.08
C LYS A 130 9.47 11.19 -16.45
N PHE A 131 8.43 10.66 -15.81
CA PHE A 131 8.53 9.45 -14.99
C PHE A 131 7.35 8.52 -15.23
N PRO A 132 7.58 7.23 -15.50
CA PRO A 132 6.51 6.25 -15.77
C PRO A 132 5.75 5.80 -14.50
N GLY A 133 6.15 6.25 -13.31
CA GLY A 133 5.51 5.90 -12.04
C GLY A 133 5.64 4.43 -11.61
N THR A 134 6.52 3.65 -12.25
CA THR A 134 6.70 2.21 -12.00
C THR A 134 7.08 1.89 -10.56
N CYS A 135 7.87 2.74 -9.90
CA CYS A 135 8.26 2.53 -8.51
C CYS A 135 7.06 2.62 -7.54
N TYR A 136 6.08 3.47 -7.81
CA TYR A 136 4.84 3.56 -7.03
C TYR A 136 3.98 2.31 -7.23
N LYS A 137 3.80 1.87 -8.48
CA LYS A 137 3.09 0.62 -8.81
C LYS A 137 3.75 -0.58 -8.13
N ALA A 138 5.08 -0.69 -8.21
CA ALA A 138 5.86 -1.76 -7.58
C ALA A 138 5.84 -1.70 -6.03
N ALA A 139 5.54 -0.54 -5.45
CA ALA A 139 5.34 -0.35 -4.02
C ALA A 139 3.86 -0.43 -3.59
N ASN A 140 3.00 -1.02 -4.43
CA ASN A 140 1.57 -1.25 -4.19
C ASN A 140 0.73 0.03 -4.01
N TRP A 141 1.14 1.13 -4.65
CA TRP A 141 0.30 2.34 -4.70
C TRP A 141 -0.80 2.17 -5.72
N ILE A 142 -1.97 2.71 -5.42
CA ILE A 142 -3.17 2.66 -6.26
C ILE A 142 -3.17 3.87 -7.19
N TYR A 143 -3.29 3.63 -8.49
CA TYR A 143 -3.44 4.68 -9.49
C TYR A 143 -4.90 5.16 -9.55
N LEU A 144 -5.12 6.46 -9.45
CA LEU A 144 -6.46 7.06 -9.46
C LEU A 144 -6.81 7.82 -10.75
N GLY A 145 -5.84 8.05 -11.63
CA GLY A 145 -6.04 8.87 -12.82
C GLY A 145 -5.06 10.04 -12.92
N LYS A 146 -5.44 11.09 -13.63
CA LYS A 146 -4.58 12.25 -13.90
C LYS A 146 -5.18 13.53 -13.35
N THR A 147 -4.31 14.45 -12.91
CA THR A 147 -4.73 15.80 -12.52
C THR A 147 -5.29 16.56 -13.73
N LYS A 148 -6.16 17.53 -13.46
CA LYS A 148 -6.77 18.35 -14.51
C LYS A 148 -5.84 19.44 -15.08
N GLY A 149 -4.54 19.45 -14.73
CA GLY A 149 -3.55 20.42 -15.22
C GLY A 149 -3.79 21.86 -14.71
N ARG A 150 -4.43 22.01 -13.55
CA ARG A 150 -4.65 23.33 -12.91
C ARG A 150 -3.57 23.60 -11.88
N GLY A 151 -3.14 24.87 -11.79
CA GLY A 151 -2.26 25.35 -10.73
C GLY A 151 -2.94 25.31 -9.36
N ARG A 152 -2.15 25.10 -8.30
CA ARG A 152 -2.65 25.01 -6.91
C ARG A 152 -3.46 26.25 -6.47
N ASN A 153 -3.11 27.43 -6.99
CA ASN A 153 -3.75 28.70 -6.69
C ASN A 153 -4.37 29.34 -7.95
N ASP A 154 -4.68 28.55 -8.97
CA ASP A 154 -5.20 29.09 -10.22
C ASP A 154 -6.66 29.56 -10.06
N ARG A 155 -6.82 30.89 -9.98
CA ARG A 155 -8.12 31.57 -9.98
C ARG A 155 -8.74 31.64 -11.37
N THR A 156 -7.93 31.47 -12.43
CA THR A 156 -8.34 31.67 -13.84
C THR A 156 -8.92 30.39 -14.47
N LYS A 157 -8.81 29.24 -13.77
CA LYS A 157 -9.23 27.90 -14.23
C LYS A 157 -8.58 27.47 -15.56
N LYS A 158 -7.45 28.08 -15.94
CA LYS A 158 -6.67 27.66 -17.10
C LYS A 158 -5.98 26.33 -16.83
N ARG A 159 -5.99 25.45 -17.81
CA ARG A 159 -5.38 24.11 -17.72
C ARG A 159 -4.01 24.09 -18.40
N ASP A 160 -3.14 25.02 -18.00
CA ASP A 160 -1.86 25.30 -18.67
C ASP A 160 -0.69 24.47 -18.09
N LEU A 161 -0.94 23.66 -17.04
CA LEU A 161 0.10 22.85 -16.42
C LEU A 161 0.04 21.41 -16.91
N PRO A 162 1.21 20.72 -16.99
CA PRO A 162 1.26 19.30 -17.32
C PRO A 162 0.37 18.47 -16.39
N GLN A 163 -0.34 17.52 -16.97
CA GLN A 163 -1.11 16.57 -16.19
C GLN A 163 -0.15 15.63 -15.45
N LYS A 164 -0.47 15.32 -14.21
CA LYS A 164 0.29 14.39 -13.38
C LYS A 164 -0.54 13.17 -13.05
N ASP A 165 0.07 12.03 -13.05
CA ASP A 165 -0.52 10.79 -12.56
C ASP A 165 -0.69 10.88 -11.04
N ILE A 166 -1.86 10.48 -10.56
CA ILE A 166 -2.21 10.48 -9.14
C ILE A 166 -2.10 9.07 -8.62
N TYR A 167 -1.31 8.88 -7.59
CA TYR A 167 -1.22 7.64 -6.86
C TYR A 167 -1.55 7.87 -5.39
N VAL A 168 -2.19 6.87 -4.75
CA VAL A 168 -2.48 6.89 -3.32
C VAL A 168 -2.04 5.58 -2.67
N TYR A 169 -1.72 5.66 -1.38
CA TYR A 169 -1.41 4.51 -0.55
C TYR A 169 -2.21 4.57 0.74
N PRO A 170 -3.23 3.70 0.94
CA PRO A 170 -3.98 3.60 2.19
C PRO A 170 -3.10 3.09 3.33
N LEU A 171 -3.11 3.79 4.46
CA LEU A 171 -2.39 3.42 5.69
C LEU A 171 -3.31 2.73 6.71
N ARG A 172 -4.63 2.92 6.56
CA ARG A 172 -5.67 2.31 7.39
C ARG A 172 -6.78 1.77 6.50
N ASN A 173 -7.26 0.56 6.78
CA ASN A 173 -8.31 -0.08 5.99
C ASN A 173 -9.71 0.55 6.18
N ASN A 174 -9.94 1.27 7.27
CA ASN A 174 -11.23 1.89 7.63
C ASN A 174 -11.26 3.41 7.41
N PHE A 175 -10.42 3.94 6.53
CA PHE A 175 -10.38 5.37 6.21
C PHE A 175 -11.51 5.79 5.24
N PHE A 176 -12.13 4.86 4.58
CA PHE A 176 -13.20 5.10 3.63
C PHE A 176 -14.51 5.44 4.36
N SER A 177 -15.25 6.46 3.89
CA SER A 177 -16.50 6.87 4.52
C SER A 177 -17.52 5.73 4.55
N CYS A 178 -18.15 5.54 5.70
CA CYS A 178 -19.09 4.46 5.95
C CYS A 178 -20.38 4.53 5.07
N GLU A 179 -20.67 5.69 4.47
CA GLU A 179 -21.93 5.91 3.73
C GLU A 179 -21.93 5.42 2.28
N LYS A 180 -20.77 5.08 1.70
CA LYS A 180 -20.70 4.49 0.35
C LYS A 180 -20.43 2.99 0.32
N GLN A 181 -20.58 2.29 1.43
CA GLN A 181 -20.61 0.82 1.45
C GLN A 181 -21.90 0.19 0.92
N SER A 182 -22.86 0.99 0.46
CA SER A 182 -23.97 0.47 -0.34
C SER A 182 -23.55 0.45 -1.82
N ILE A 183 -23.15 -0.75 -2.28
CA ILE A 183 -22.93 -1.17 -3.68
C ILE A 183 -21.45 -1.19 -4.18
N LYS A 184 -20.43 -1.31 -3.33
CA LYS A 184 -19.28 -2.11 -3.72
C LYS A 184 -19.27 -3.31 -2.82
N MET A 185 -19.62 -4.46 -3.37
CA MET A 185 -19.38 -5.74 -2.73
C MET A 185 -17.96 -5.73 -2.20
N ASP A 186 -17.78 -6.01 -0.90
CA ASP A 186 -16.44 -6.16 -0.31
C ASP A 186 -15.65 -7.13 -1.19
N TRP A 187 -14.38 -6.84 -1.45
CA TRP A 187 -13.57 -7.69 -2.32
C TRP A 187 -13.57 -9.16 -1.85
N VAL A 188 -13.72 -9.40 -0.54
CA VAL A 188 -13.84 -10.75 0.02
C VAL A 188 -15.19 -11.35 -0.36
N ASP A 189 -16.28 -10.59 -0.29
CA ASP A 189 -17.59 -11.05 -0.73
C ASP A 189 -17.61 -11.32 -2.23
N GLU A 190 -16.97 -10.46 -3.03
CA GLU A 190 -16.80 -10.65 -4.47
C GLU A 190 -15.98 -11.89 -4.77
N GLU A 191 -14.83 -12.06 -4.10
CA GLU A 191 -13.93 -13.19 -4.33
C GLU A 191 -14.56 -14.52 -3.95
N PHE A 192 -15.37 -14.57 -2.89
CA PHE A 192 -16.03 -15.78 -2.41
C PHE A 192 -17.52 -15.88 -2.76
N GLN A 193 -18.02 -15.09 -3.71
CA GLN A 193 -19.44 -15.09 -4.10
C GLN A 193 -19.92 -16.47 -4.57
N TYR A 194 -19.09 -17.24 -5.25
CA TYR A 194 -19.43 -18.57 -5.80
C TYR A 194 -19.06 -19.72 -4.86
N VAL A 195 -18.56 -19.44 -3.64
CA VAL A 195 -18.19 -20.50 -2.71
C VAL A 195 -19.41 -21.30 -2.26
N LYS A 196 -19.26 -22.63 -2.27
CA LYS A 196 -20.32 -23.58 -1.89
C LYS A 196 -19.93 -24.29 -0.59
N LEU A 197 -20.22 -23.67 0.54
CA LEU A 197 -20.00 -24.27 1.85
C LEU A 197 -21.32 -24.86 2.40
N PRO A 198 -21.26 -25.84 3.31
CA PRO A 198 -22.41 -26.55 3.81
C PRO A 198 -23.49 -25.70 4.47
N ASN A 199 -23.16 -24.52 4.97
CA ASN A 199 -24.10 -23.57 5.55
C ASN A 199 -23.55 -22.12 5.58
N GLU A 200 -24.43 -21.13 5.74
CA GLU A 200 -24.12 -19.71 5.79
C GLU A 200 -23.19 -19.33 6.96
N SER A 201 -23.26 -20.01 8.09
CA SER A 201 -22.36 -19.71 9.22
C SER A 201 -20.90 -20.03 8.88
N ARG A 202 -20.65 -21.04 8.06
CA ARG A 202 -19.33 -21.38 7.56
C ARG A 202 -18.84 -20.37 6.51
N LYS A 203 -19.73 -19.91 5.64
CA LYS A 203 -19.42 -18.84 4.69
C LYS A 203 -19.05 -17.57 5.43
N LYS A 204 -19.85 -17.13 6.39
CA LYS A 204 -19.53 -15.96 7.23
C LYS A 204 -18.19 -16.12 7.96
N ARG A 205 -17.87 -17.32 8.44
CA ARG A 205 -16.58 -17.60 9.08
C ARG A 205 -15.44 -17.49 8.08
N LEU A 206 -15.57 -18.04 6.87
CA LEU A 206 -14.57 -17.90 5.82
C LEU A 206 -14.29 -16.42 5.52
N LEU A 207 -15.33 -15.63 5.26
CA LEU A 207 -15.19 -14.19 4.98
C LEU A 207 -14.47 -13.46 6.12
N SER A 208 -14.88 -13.70 7.38
CA SER A 208 -14.25 -13.10 8.56
C SER A 208 -12.78 -13.48 8.72
N LEU A 209 -12.42 -14.75 8.48
CA LEU A 209 -11.04 -15.22 8.51
C LEU A 209 -10.19 -14.60 7.40
N THR A 210 -10.74 -14.50 6.19
CA THR A 210 -10.06 -13.87 5.05
C THR A 210 -9.74 -12.41 5.33
N HIS A 211 -10.68 -11.64 5.89
CA HIS A 211 -10.43 -10.26 6.32
C HIS A 211 -9.30 -10.17 7.36
N SER A 212 -9.32 -11.05 8.36
CA SER A 212 -8.32 -11.03 9.42
C SER A 212 -6.91 -11.37 8.88
N PHE A 213 -6.79 -12.35 8.01
CA PHE A 213 -5.53 -12.74 7.40
C PHE A 213 -5.04 -11.70 6.38
N PHE A 214 -5.93 -11.08 5.63
CA PHE A 214 -5.57 -9.99 4.73
C PHE A 214 -5.05 -8.76 5.48
N ALA A 215 -5.64 -8.44 6.63
CA ALA A 215 -5.17 -7.35 7.48
C ALA A 215 -3.79 -7.63 8.12
N LYS A 216 -3.43 -8.90 8.29
CA LYS A 216 -2.19 -9.34 8.94
C LYS A 216 -1.58 -10.57 8.24
N PRO A 217 -1.09 -10.43 7.00
CA PRO A 217 -0.73 -11.55 6.14
C PRO A 217 0.49 -12.37 6.60
N THR A 218 1.32 -11.80 7.48
CA THR A 218 2.53 -12.46 7.98
C THR A 218 2.35 -13.07 9.38
N GLU A 219 1.18 -12.89 9.98
CA GLU A 219 0.92 -13.33 11.35
C GLU A 219 0.32 -14.75 11.40
N ASN A 220 0.57 -15.46 12.50
CA ASN A 220 -0.11 -16.71 12.77
C ASN A 220 -1.58 -16.51 13.14
N ILE A 221 -2.38 -17.59 13.13
CA ILE A 221 -3.83 -17.53 13.40
C ILE A 221 -4.18 -16.78 14.70
N PRO A 222 -3.55 -17.03 15.85
CA PRO A 222 -3.83 -16.30 17.08
C PRO A 222 -3.58 -14.79 16.97
N ALA A 223 -2.46 -14.40 16.37
CA ALA A 223 -2.09 -12.98 16.21
C ALA A 223 -2.96 -12.28 15.16
N ALA A 224 -3.27 -12.94 14.04
CA ALA A 224 -4.19 -12.42 13.03
C ALA A 224 -5.58 -12.13 13.61
N LEU A 225 -6.03 -12.97 14.54
CA LEU A 225 -7.32 -12.84 15.23
C LEU A 225 -7.25 -12.05 16.55
N ASN A 226 -6.21 -11.22 16.74
CA ASN A 226 -6.04 -10.34 17.92
C ASN A 226 -6.10 -11.06 19.27
N GLY A 227 -5.79 -12.35 19.33
CA GLY A 227 -5.83 -13.15 20.57
C GLY A 227 -7.24 -13.52 21.06
N VAL A 228 -8.30 -13.23 20.31
CA VAL A 228 -9.70 -13.52 20.71
C VAL A 228 -9.94 -15.02 20.70
N LYS A 229 -10.01 -15.63 21.90
CA LYS A 229 -10.09 -17.09 22.07
C LYS A 229 -11.25 -17.75 21.31
N ALA A 230 -12.43 -17.09 21.24
CA ALA A 230 -13.58 -17.61 20.52
C ALA A 230 -13.33 -17.71 19.02
N ASP A 231 -12.69 -16.69 18.43
CA ASP A 231 -12.39 -16.65 17.00
C ASP A 231 -11.25 -17.60 16.63
N ILE A 232 -10.21 -17.70 17.48
CA ILE A 232 -9.13 -18.67 17.32
C ILE A 232 -9.69 -20.10 17.31
N LYS A 233 -10.55 -20.45 18.29
CA LYS A 233 -11.21 -21.75 18.33
C LYS A 233 -12.10 -21.99 17.12
N GLY A 234 -12.80 -20.93 16.66
CA GLY A 234 -13.63 -20.94 15.45
C GLY A 234 -12.81 -21.19 14.18
N ALA A 235 -11.62 -20.60 14.06
CA ALA A 235 -10.70 -20.79 12.95
C ALA A 235 -10.19 -22.24 12.88
N TYR A 236 -9.67 -22.75 13.98
CA TYR A 236 -9.19 -24.14 14.01
C TYR A 236 -10.30 -25.17 13.71
N ARG A 237 -11.52 -24.94 14.22
CA ARG A 237 -12.68 -25.80 13.89
C ARG A 237 -13.05 -25.71 12.41
N PHE A 238 -12.93 -24.54 11.80
CA PHE A 238 -13.20 -24.34 10.38
C PHE A 238 -12.21 -25.15 9.53
N PHE A 239 -10.91 -25.02 9.80
CA PHE A 239 -9.86 -25.72 9.05
C PHE A 239 -9.80 -27.24 9.34
N SER A 240 -10.28 -27.69 10.50
CA SER A 240 -10.35 -29.13 10.85
C SER A 240 -11.63 -29.81 10.37
N GLU A 241 -12.55 -29.09 9.75
CA GLU A 241 -13.85 -29.62 9.33
C GLU A 241 -13.71 -30.47 8.05
N LYS A 242 -13.86 -31.77 8.18
CA LYS A 242 -13.71 -32.73 7.07
C LYS A 242 -14.70 -32.53 5.90
N LYS A 243 -15.82 -31.83 6.15
CA LYS A 243 -16.83 -31.52 5.13
C LYS A 243 -16.50 -30.28 4.30
N ILE A 244 -15.44 -29.58 4.62
CA ILE A 244 -14.93 -28.43 3.87
C ILE A 244 -13.66 -28.88 3.15
N LYS A 245 -13.74 -28.95 1.83
CA LYS A 245 -12.57 -29.26 1.01
C LYS A 245 -11.92 -27.97 0.51
N MET A 246 -10.65 -28.00 0.25
CA MET A 246 -9.89 -26.87 -0.32
C MET A 246 -10.52 -26.39 -1.63
N ASP A 247 -10.94 -27.31 -2.50
CA ASP A 247 -11.58 -26.99 -3.78
C ASP A 247 -12.90 -26.24 -3.59
N ASP A 248 -13.68 -26.53 -2.55
CA ASP A 248 -14.94 -25.82 -2.27
C ASP A 248 -14.70 -24.32 -1.99
N ILE A 249 -13.52 -24.00 -1.44
CA ILE A 249 -13.10 -22.61 -1.18
C ILE A 249 -12.48 -21.98 -2.44
N LEU A 250 -11.56 -22.69 -3.10
CA LEU A 250 -10.77 -22.15 -4.20
C LEU A 250 -11.55 -22.00 -5.51
N ILE A 251 -12.64 -22.74 -5.70
CA ILE A 251 -13.44 -22.67 -6.94
C ILE A 251 -13.89 -21.26 -7.25
N SER A 252 -14.31 -20.51 -6.24
CA SER A 252 -14.74 -19.11 -6.40
C SER A 252 -13.58 -18.22 -6.83
N HIS A 253 -12.42 -18.39 -6.22
CA HIS A 253 -11.19 -17.67 -6.58
C HIS A 253 -10.76 -17.98 -8.03
N TYR A 254 -10.80 -19.23 -8.43
CA TYR A 254 -10.48 -19.61 -9.83
C TYR A 254 -11.43 -18.98 -10.83
N GLN A 255 -12.73 -18.99 -10.56
CA GLN A 255 -13.74 -18.38 -11.43
C GLN A 255 -13.51 -16.87 -11.58
N ASN A 256 -13.30 -16.17 -10.48
CA ASN A 256 -13.03 -14.74 -10.49
C ASN A 256 -11.69 -14.40 -11.16
N THR A 257 -10.66 -15.22 -10.96
CA THR A 257 -9.37 -15.05 -11.66
C THR A 257 -9.52 -15.20 -13.16
N VAL A 258 -10.27 -16.19 -13.64
CA VAL A 258 -10.57 -16.37 -15.06
C VAL A 258 -11.33 -15.16 -15.63
N GLN A 259 -12.31 -14.61 -14.88
CA GLN A 259 -13.04 -13.43 -15.35
C GLN A 259 -12.11 -12.20 -15.44
N ARG A 260 -11.26 -11.99 -14.43
CA ARG A 260 -10.27 -10.90 -14.48
C ARG A 260 -9.27 -11.08 -15.61
N ALA A 261 -8.80 -12.31 -15.86
CA ALA A 261 -7.86 -12.62 -16.93
C ALA A 261 -8.42 -12.32 -18.33
N LYS A 262 -9.72 -12.54 -18.55
CA LYS A 262 -10.39 -12.26 -19.85
C LYS A 262 -10.33 -10.78 -20.26
N ALA A 263 -10.13 -9.86 -19.31
CA ALA A 263 -10.03 -8.43 -19.60
C ALA A 263 -8.68 -8.01 -20.21
N PHE A 264 -7.70 -8.91 -20.27
CA PHE A 264 -6.34 -8.60 -20.74
C PHE A 264 -5.98 -9.45 -21.96
N PRO A 265 -5.33 -8.85 -22.99
CA PRO A 265 -4.91 -9.57 -24.19
C PRO A 265 -3.76 -10.56 -23.91
N VAL A 266 -2.99 -10.33 -22.86
CA VAL A 266 -1.87 -11.19 -22.44
C VAL A 266 -1.91 -11.33 -20.92
N VAL A 267 -1.83 -12.57 -20.44
CA VAL A 267 -1.77 -12.90 -19.01
C VAL A 267 -0.48 -13.70 -18.74
N LEU A 268 0.31 -13.25 -17.79
CA LEU A 268 1.52 -13.95 -17.38
C LEU A 268 1.21 -14.84 -16.16
N ALA A 269 1.38 -16.14 -16.33
CA ALA A 269 1.38 -17.08 -15.22
C ALA A 269 2.80 -17.20 -14.67
N VAL A 270 3.08 -16.47 -13.59
CA VAL A 270 4.39 -16.52 -12.92
C VAL A 270 4.39 -17.71 -11.96
N GLN A 271 5.31 -18.63 -12.15
CA GLN A 271 5.53 -19.75 -11.24
C GLN A 271 6.92 -19.66 -10.65
N ASP A 272 7.00 -19.82 -9.33
CA ASP A 272 8.25 -19.94 -8.59
C ASP A 272 8.23 -21.20 -7.74
N SER A 273 9.41 -21.78 -7.52
CA SER A 273 9.55 -22.95 -6.66
C SER A 273 10.01 -22.53 -5.27
N SER A 274 9.30 -22.98 -4.23
CA SER A 274 9.65 -22.72 -2.84
C SER A 274 10.09 -24.01 -2.16
N SER A 275 11.19 -23.95 -1.40
CA SER A 275 11.59 -25.04 -0.53
C SER A 275 10.86 -24.95 0.80
N LEU A 276 10.23 -26.05 1.21
CA LEU A 276 9.57 -26.18 2.52
C LEU A 276 10.48 -26.99 3.45
N ASN A 277 10.74 -26.45 4.63
CA ASN A 277 11.54 -27.14 5.64
C ASN A 277 10.63 -27.74 6.71
N TYR A 278 10.60 -29.07 6.77
CA TYR A 278 9.87 -29.88 7.75
C TYR A 278 10.77 -30.58 8.75
N SER A 279 12.04 -30.18 8.87
CA SER A 279 13.01 -30.87 9.75
C SER A 279 12.58 -30.97 11.23
N THR A 280 11.69 -30.08 11.68
CA THR A 280 11.11 -30.09 13.03
C THR A 280 9.80 -30.89 13.11
N HIS A 281 9.28 -31.40 11.99
CA HIS A 281 7.99 -32.12 11.90
C HIS A 281 8.20 -33.56 11.47
N LEU A 282 8.85 -34.31 12.30
CA LEU A 282 9.30 -35.71 12.04
C LEU A 282 8.19 -36.70 11.68
N ALA A 283 6.94 -36.41 11.99
CA ALA A 283 5.76 -37.21 11.65
C ALA A 283 5.20 -36.95 10.25
N THR A 284 5.80 -36.05 9.46
CA THR A 284 5.32 -35.76 8.11
C THR A 284 5.85 -36.78 7.12
N GLU A 285 4.95 -37.54 6.49
CA GLU A 285 5.27 -38.54 5.50
C GLU A 285 5.22 -38.00 4.07
N GLY A 286 5.92 -38.61 3.13
CA GLY A 286 5.87 -38.25 1.70
C GLY A 286 6.80 -37.14 1.28
N LEU A 287 7.68 -36.66 2.16
CA LEU A 287 8.69 -35.64 1.85
C LEU A 287 9.98 -36.29 1.32
N GLY A 288 10.54 -35.72 0.27
CA GLY A 288 11.82 -36.09 -0.31
C GLY A 288 12.91 -35.08 -0.01
N SER A 289 14.17 -35.49 -0.03
CA SER A 289 15.35 -34.62 0.07
C SER A 289 15.53 -33.81 -1.23
N LEU A 290 15.72 -32.50 -1.14
CA LEU A 290 15.87 -31.61 -2.32
C LEU A 290 17.33 -31.44 -2.76
N SER A 291 18.29 -31.32 -1.86
CA SER A 291 19.69 -31.07 -2.26
C SER A 291 20.74 -31.48 -1.21
N ASN A 292 20.38 -31.72 0.03
CA ASN A 292 21.28 -32.09 1.12
C ASN A 292 20.70 -33.24 1.93
N GLU A 293 21.55 -34.15 2.41
CA GLU A 293 21.17 -35.27 3.28
C GLU A 293 20.51 -34.86 4.62
N LYS A 294 20.37 -33.53 4.86
CA LYS A 294 19.73 -32.95 6.03
C LYS A 294 18.61 -31.99 5.55
N GLY A 295 17.69 -32.49 4.75
CA GLY A 295 16.53 -31.77 4.27
C GLY A 295 15.41 -31.63 5.27
#